data_93a08c21fb04f976cf3040afe532ddaf
#
_entry.id   93a08c21fb04f976cf3040afe532ddaf
#
_cell.length_a   1.000
_cell.length_b   1.000
_cell.length_c   1.000
_cell.angle_alpha   90.00
_cell.angle_beta   90.00
_cell.angle_gamma   90.00
#
_symmetry.space_group_name_H-M   'P 1'
#
loop_
_entity.id
_entity.type
_entity.pdbx_description
1 polymer ?
#
loop_
_entity_poly.entity_id
_entity_poly.type
_entity_poly.pdbx_seq_one_letter_code
_entity_poly.pdbx_strand_id
1 'polypeptide(L)'
;MKSFRWKLILLLILFIPGFAQGATHSLFLKYQPMKDFASLQEKIGTNLGMAPFKDERTDTLYIGIHTSLWGSSNYFKSDPFPLEKAIKESLSGPLSRNGIKTVSISDWDGKPESLKDMETDSVLMIQIKRFWIEGRAAPFRTYAQTSIRLVIHLGVKKEAKVFTKNVEVEKEVTLPRLTPEGMEATLNGILTEIFDSFFSKPY
;
A
#
# COMPACT_ATOMS: atom_id res chain seq x y z
N MET A 1 -6.90 48.93 -42.02
CA MET A 1 -5.81 48.27 -41.31
C MET A 1 -6.02 48.05 -39.80
N LYS A 2 -7.14 48.45 -39.16
CA LYS A 2 -7.38 48.29 -37.70
C LYS A 2 -7.99 46.92 -37.31
N SER A 3 -8.59 46.14 -38.21
CA SER A 3 -9.27 44.87 -37.92
C SER A 3 -8.33 43.67 -37.80
N PHE A 4 -7.10 43.74 -38.33
CA PHE A 4 -6.15 42.61 -38.34
C PHE A 4 -5.48 42.38 -36.96
N ARG A 5 -5.26 43.47 -36.23
CA ARG A 5 -4.62 43.40 -34.91
C ARG A 5 -5.49 42.70 -33.82
N TRP A 6 -6.80 42.82 -33.90
CA TRP A 6 -7.75 42.19 -32.98
C TRP A 6 -7.88 40.69 -33.20
N LYS A 7 -7.78 40.25 -34.45
CA LYS A 7 -7.81 38.78 -34.75
C LYS A 7 -6.58 38.09 -34.23
N LEU A 8 -5.41 38.74 -34.22
CA LEU A 8 -4.17 38.14 -33.67
C LEU A 8 -4.21 38.01 -32.14
N ILE A 9 -4.84 38.96 -31.44
CA ILE A 9 -5.00 38.90 -29.99
C ILE A 9 -5.98 37.77 -29.58
N LEU A 10 -7.05 37.60 -30.37
CA LEU A 10 -8.02 36.54 -30.10
C LEU A 10 -7.42 35.12 -30.32
N LEU A 11 -6.48 34.97 -31.27
CA LEU A 11 -5.78 33.71 -31.52
C LEU A 11 -4.78 33.38 -30.43
N LEU A 12 -4.18 34.41 -29.78
CA LEU A 12 -3.21 34.23 -28.69
C LEU A 12 -3.88 33.75 -27.39
N ILE A 13 -5.15 34.12 -27.16
CA ILE A 13 -5.91 33.70 -25.97
C ILE A 13 -6.32 32.26 -26.03
N LEU A 14 -6.45 31.67 -27.24
CA LEU A 14 -6.78 30.24 -27.41
C LEU A 14 -5.59 29.30 -27.14
N PHE A 15 -4.37 29.84 -26.92
CA PHE A 15 -3.17 29.10 -26.59
C PHE A 15 -2.76 29.23 -25.11
N ILE A 16 -3.67 29.59 -24.22
CA ILE A 16 -3.40 29.40 -22.80
C ILE A 16 -3.44 27.88 -22.58
N PRO A 17 -2.30 27.22 -22.36
CA PRO A 17 -2.33 25.80 -22.00
C PRO A 17 -3.13 25.75 -20.70
N GLY A 18 -4.32 25.15 -20.76
CA GLY A 18 -5.06 24.82 -19.56
C GLY A 18 -4.10 24.00 -18.71
N PHE A 19 -3.71 24.51 -17.55
CA PHE A 19 -2.95 23.72 -16.60
C PHE A 19 -3.81 22.51 -16.30
N ALA A 20 -3.43 21.37 -16.87
CA ALA A 20 -4.07 20.10 -16.59
C ALA A 20 -3.81 19.82 -15.11
N GLN A 21 -4.77 20.18 -14.27
CA GLN A 21 -4.72 19.83 -12.86
C GLN A 21 -4.69 18.30 -12.80
N GLY A 22 -3.65 17.78 -12.17
CA GLY A 22 -3.50 16.34 -11.98
C GLY A 22 -4.69 15.82 -11.18
N ALA A 23 -5.31 14.75 -11.67
CA ALA A 23 -6.36 14.06 -10.95
C ALA A 23 -5.78 13.27 -9.77
N THR A 24 -6.59 13.09 -8.72
CA THR A 24 -6.28 12.16 -7.64
C THR A 24 -7.22 10.96 -7.77
N HIS A 25 -6.63 9.77 -7.77
CA HIS A 25 -7.35 8.51 -7.86
C HIS A 25 -7.18 7.71 -6.58
N SER A 26 -8.22 6.99 -6.18
CA SER A 26 -8.16 6.03 -5.08
C SER A 26 -7.76 4.65 -5.60
N LEU A 27 -6.88 3.95 -4.87
CA LEU A 27 -6.50 2.57 -5.13
C LEU A 27 -6.93 1.70 -3.95
N PHE A 28 -7.72 0.65 -4.24
CA PHE A 28 -8.20 -0.30 -3.24
C PHE A 28 -7.13 -1.36 -2.97
N LEU A 29 -6.59 -1.34 -1.76
CA LEU A 29 -5.58 -2.33 -1.36
C LEU A 29 -6.27 -3.62 -0.92
N LYS A 30 -5.86 -4.74 -1.54
CA LYS A 30 -6.39 -6.07 -1.26
C LYS A 30 -5.25 -7.07 -1.15
N TYR A 31 -5.28 -7.84 -0.08
CA TYR A 31 -4.48 -9.04 0.05
C TYR A 31 -5.33 -10.25 -0.35
N GLN A 32 -4.87 -11.00 -1.33
CA GLN A 32 -5.54 -12.21 -1.82
C GLN A 32 -4.60 -13.41 -1.69
N PRO A 33 -4.67 -14.15 -0.57
CA PRO A 33 -3.79 -15.29 -0.35
C PRO A 33 -3.82 -16.28 -1.51
N MET A 34 -2.65 -16.66 -2.01
CA MET A 34 -2.47 -17.73 -2.97
C MET A 34 -2.02 -19.03 -2.30
N LYS A 35 -1.69 -18.94 -0.99
CA LYS A 35 -1.23 -20.09 -0.18
C LYS A 35 -2.22 -20.38 0.92
N ASP A 36 -2.31 -21.66 1.28
CA ASP A 36 -3.04 -22.09 2.45
C ASP A 36 -2.25 -21.76 3.73
N PHE A 37 -2.95 -21.33 4.76
CA PHE A 37 -2.42 -20.97 6.06
C PHE A 37 -2.84 -21.97 7.16
N ALA A 38 -3.13 -23.23 6.82
CA ALA A 38 -3.56 -24.23 7.79
C ALA A 38 -2.61 -24.30 9.02
N SER A 39 -1.29 -24.14 8.79
CA SER A 39 -0.31 -24.12 9.87
C SER A 39 -0.20 -22.77 10.59
N LEU A 40 -0.78 -21.71 10.08
CA LEU A 40 -0.66 -20.37 10.67
C LEU A 40 -1.40 -20.29 12.00
N GLN A 41 -2.62 -20.82 12.05
CA GLN A 41 -3.44 -20.84 13.27
C GLN A 41 -2.75 -21.59 14.43
N GLU A 42 -2.09 -22.71 14.13
CA GLU A 42 -1.30 -23.44 15.13
C GLU A 42 -0.16 -22.61 15.71
N LYS A 43 0.43 -21.73 14.90
CA LYS A 43 1.57 -20.89 15.29
C LYS A 43 1.15 -19.66 16.07
N ILE A 44 0.16 -18.90 15.58
CA ILE A 44 -0.19 -17.59 16.12
C ILE A 44 -1.47 -17.61 16.95
N GLY A 45 -2.17 -18.74 17.05
CA GLY A 45 -3.46 -18.86 17.74
C GLY A 45 -4.64 -18.43 16.88
N THR A 46 -5.80 -18.32 17.52
CA THR A 46 -7.08 -17.99 16.86
C THR A 46 -7.45 -16.51 16.96
N ASN A 47 -6.83 -15.77 17.90
CA ASN A 47 -7.10 -14.36 18.14
C ASN A 47 -5.83 -13.52 17.90
N LEU A 48 -5.84 -12.74 16.84
CA LEU A 48 -4.74 -11.84 16.48
C LEU A 48 -5.10 -10.40 16.82
N GLY A 49 -4.40 -9.80 17.77
CA GLY A 49 -4.44 -8.38 18.05
C GLY A 49 -3.76 -7.59 16.93
N MET A 50 -4.45 -6.64 16.35
CA MET A 50 -3.87 -5.72 15.39
C MET A 50 -3.60 -4.38 16.07
N ALA A 51 -2.35 -4.16 16.45
CA ALA A 51 -1.89 -2.88 17.00
C ALA A 51 -2.04 -1.76 15.96
N PRO A 52 -1.99 -0.48 16.35
CA PRO A 52 -1.92 0.62 15.40
C PRO A 52 -0.71 0.43 14.48
N PHE A 53 -0.95 0.40 13.17
CA PHE A 53 0.13 0.42 12.20
C PHE A 53 0.71 1.84 12.16
N LYS A 54 2.01 1.97 11.93
CA LYS A 54 2.71 3.25 11.96
C LYS A 54 3.15 3.62 10.56
N ASP A 55 2.61 4.71 10.03
CA ASP A 55 3.09 5.27 8.76
C ASP A 55 4.21 6.27 9.04
N GLU A 56 5.45 5.87 8.78
CA GLU A 56 6.66 6.66 9.01
C GLU A 56 7.22 7.24 7.70
N ARG A 57 6.42 7.27 6.65
CA ARG A 57 6.80 7.90 5.38
C ARG A 57 6.82 9.43 5.54
N THR A 58 7.65 10.10 4.76
CA THR A 58 7.70 11.57 4.73
C THR A 58 6.41 12.16 4.13
N ASP A 59 5.91 11.55 3.05
CA ASP A 59 4.61 11.89 2.44
C ASP A 59 3.62 10.76 2.75
N THR A 60 2.64 11.04 3.60
CA THR A 60 1.60 10.10 3.99
C THR A 60 0.31 10.27 3.21
N LEU A 61 0.17 11.36 2.43
CA LEU A 61 -1.05 11.65 1.69
C LEU A 61 -1.20 10.77 0.46
N TYR A 62 -0.09 10.50 -0.24
CA TYR A 62 -0.09 9.76 -1.49
C TYR A 62 0.69 8.47 -1.38
N ILE A 63 0.29 7.49 -2.20
CA ILE A 63 0.98 6.20 -2.35
C ILE A 63 1.58 6.03 -3.74
N GLY A 64 1.45 7.04 -4.59
CA GLY A 64 2.05 7.00 -5.91
C GLY A 64 1.71 8.19 -6.80
N ILE A 65 2.36 8.19 -7.95
CA ILE A 65 2.22 9.21 -9.00
C ILE A 65 2.30 8.57 -10.38
N HIS A 66 1.54 9.08 -11.33
CA HIS A 66 1.69 8.78 -12.75
C HIS A 66 1.95 10.06 -13.53
N THR A 67 3.09 10.12 -14.20
CA THR A 67 3.46 11.24 -15.07
C THR A 67 3.18 10.87 -16.53
N SER A 68 2.32 11.66 -17.18
CA SER A 68 1.97 11.49 -18.59
C SER A 68 3.13 11.92 -19.52
N LEU A 69 3.03 11.58 -20.81
CA LEU A 69 4.00 12.05 -21.82
C LEU A 69 4.10 13.58 -21.91
N TRP A 70 3.05 14.27 -21.55
CA TRP A 70 2.97 15.74 -21.60
C TRP A 70 3.31 16.41 -20.28
N GLY A 71 3.84 15.65 -19.30
CA GLY A 71 4.28 16.15 -18.00
C GLY A 71 3.16 16.38 -16.98
N SER A 72 1.89 16.11 -17.31
CA SER A 72 0.82 16.16 -16.30
C SER A 72 0.95 14.97 -15.34
N SER A 73 0.68 15.20 -14.06
CA SER A 73 0.82 14.20 -13.01
C SER A 73 -0.53 13.89 -12.36
N ASN A 74 -0.85 12.61 -12.24
CA ASN A 74 -1.96 12.11 -11.46
C ASN A 74 -1.42 11.46 -10.18
N TYR A 75 -2.07 11.72 -9.05
CA TYR A 75 -1.66 11.19 -7.75
C TYR A 75 -2.59 10.06 -7.33
N PHE A 76 -2.07 9.15 -6.51
CA PHE A 76 -2.81 8.00 -6.01
C PHE A 76 -2.85 8.00 -4.49
N LYS A 77 -4.03 7.73 -3.93
CA LYS A 77 -4.27 7.54 -2.50
C LYS A 77 -4.73 6.11 -2.24
N SER A 78 -4.50 5.63 -1.04
CA SER A 78 -5.13 4.37 -0.60
C SER A 78 -6.62 4.58 -0.33
N ASP A 79 -7.40 3.55 -0.57
CA ASP A 79 -8.80 3.46 -0.15
C ASP A 79 -9.00 2.15 0.64
N PRO A 80 -9.43 2.22 1.93
CA PRO A 80 -9.67 3.45 2.68
C PRO A 80 -8.38 4.24 2.96
N PHE A 81 -8.53 5.52 3.20
CA PHE A 81 -7.47 6.37 3.73
C PHE A 81 -7.57 6.42 5.27
N PRO A 82 -6.47 6.52 6.02
CA PRO A 82 -5.06 6.51 5.60
C PRO A 82 -4.53 5.11 5.24
N LEU A 83 -3.28 5.03 4.75
CA LEU A 83 -2.67 3.79 4.23
C LEU A 83 -2.62 2.66 5.25
N GLU A 84 -2.29 2.95 6.50
CA GLU A 84 -2.25 1.97 7.58
C GLU A 84 -3.63 1.31 7.81
N LYS A 85 -4.71 2.07 7.64
CA LYS A 85 -6.08 1.53 7.69
C LYS A 85 -6.34 0.60 6.51
N ALA A 86 -5.95 1.01 5.30
CA ALA A 86 -6.13 0.20 4.10
C ALA A 86 -5.39 -1.16 4.21
N ILE A 87 -4.13 -1.14 4.67
CA ILE A 87 -3.36 -2.38 4.86
C ILE A 87 -4.00 -3.24 5.95
N LYS A 88 -4.42 -2.66 7.07
CA LYS A 88 -5.07 -3.40 8.16
C LYS A 88 -6.36 -4.09 7.70
N GLU A 89 -7.20 -3.35 6.98
CA GLU A 89 -8.47 -3.91 6.45
C GLU A 89 -8.19 -4.98 5.39
N SER A 90 -7.18 -4.80 4.54
CA SER A 90 -6.82 -5.80 3.53
C SER A 90 -6.44 -7.16 4.13
N LEU A 91 -5.86 -7.17 5.34
CA LEU A 91 -5.45 -8.39 6.06
C LEU A 91 -6.62 -9.07 6.79
N SER A 92 -7.55 -8.29 7.33
CA SER A 92 -8.58 -8.80 8.25
C SER A 92 -9.48 -9.87 7.59
N GLY A 93 -9.94 -9.65 6.37
CA GLY A 93 -10.79 -10.59 5.65
C GLY A 93 -10.11 -11.94 5.37
N PRO A 94 -8.92 -11.96 4.75
CA PRO A 94 -8.16 -13.19 4.51
C PRO A 94 -7.83 -13.97 5.78
N LEU A 95 -7.39 -13.31 6.85
CA LEU A 95 -7.09 -13.97 8.12
C LEU A 95 -8.34 -14.59 8.74
N SER A 96 -9.48 -13.88 8.69
CA SER A 96 -10.76 -14.41 9.19
C SER A 96 -11.19 -15.67 8.44
N ARG A 97 -11.06 -15.71 7.12
CA ARG A 97 -11.35 -16.91 6.32
C ARG A 97 -10.46 -18.11 6.67
N ASN A 98 -9.28 -17.86 7.20
CA ASN A 98 -8.36 -18.87 7.70
C ASN A 98 -8.52 -19.15 9.22
N GLY A 99 -9.66 -18.80 9.82
CA GLY A 99 -9.99 -19.11 11.20
C GLY A 99 -9.25 -18.24 12.24
N ILE A 100 -8.65 -17.12 11.82
CA ILE A 100 -7.94 -16.19 12.72
C ILE A 100 -8.78 -14.93 12.87
N LYS A 101 -9.39 -14.78 14.03
CA LYS A 101 -10.15 -13.57 14.39
C LYS A 101 -9.19 -12.40 14.62
N THR A 102 -9.38 -11.31 13.90
CA THR A 102 -8.61 -10.09 14.11
C THR A 102 -9.33 -9.13 15.05
N VAL A 103 -8.62 -8.61 16.04
CA VAL A 103 -9.13 -7.66 17.03
C VAL A 103 -8.24 -6.43 17.04
N SER A 104 -8.84 -5.23 16.95
CA SER A 104 -8.06 -4.00 17.12
C SER A 104 -7.70 -3.81 18.58
N ILE A 105 -6.43 -3.60 18.87
CA ILE A 105 -5.93 -3.23 20.19
C ILE A 105 -5.45 -1.78 20.18
N SER A 106 -5.48 -1.14 21.34
CA SER A 106 -5.18 0.30 21.47
C SER A 106 -3.71 0.62 21.28
N ASP A 107 -2.82 -0.22 21.80
CA ASP A 107 -1.37 -0.02 21.72
C ASP A 107 -0.63 -1.34 21.99
N TRP A 108 0.61 -1.40 21.52
CA TRP A 108 1.61 -2.41 21.86
C TRP A 108 3.01 -1.83 21.63
N ASP A 109 3.87 -1.96 22.61
CA ASP A 109 5.23 -1.39 22.59
C ASP A 109 6.24 -2.22 21.79
N GLY A 110 5.80 -3.35 21.22
CA GLY A 110 6.66 -4.26 20.45
C GLY A 110 7.56 -5.16 21.29
N LYS A 111 7.37 -5.23 22.62
CA LYS A 111 8.20 -6.03 23.52
C LYS A 111 7.53 -7.35 23.90
N PRO A 112 8.34 -8.40 24.16
CA PRO A 112 7.81 -9.70 24.60
C PRO A 112 7.11 -9.64 25.96
N GLU A 113 7.59 -8.75 26.86
CA GLU A 113 7.09 -8.63 28.22
C GLU A 113 5.62 -8.18 28.23
N SER A 114 5.25 -7.25 27.36
CA SER A 114 3.90 -6.72 27.27
C SER A 114 2.89 -7.70 26.66
N LEU A 115 3.35 -8.78 26.01
CA LEU A 115 2.46 -9.82 25.48
C LEU A 115 1.69 -10.57 26.56
N LYS A 116 2.22 -10.67 27.78
CA LYS A 116 1.58 -11.41 28.88
C LYS A 116 0.23 -10.84 29.25
N ASP A 117 0.10 -9.51 29.17
CA ASP A 117 -1.10 -8.77 29.58
C ASP A 117 -2.13 -8.62 28.45
N MET A 118 -1.79 -9.09 27.23
CA MET A 118 -2.71 -9.04 26.09
C MET A 118 -3.79 -10.12 26.20
N GLU A 119 -5.01 -9.78 25.81
CA GLU A 119 -6.12 -10.74 25.75
C GLU A 119 -6.09 -11.62 24.48
N THR A 120 -5.19 -11.31 23.55
CA THR A 120 -5.04 -12.00 22.27
C THR A 120 -3.92 -13.01 22.30
N ASP A 121 -3.97 -14.04 21.45
CA ASP A 121 -2.95 -15.08 21.34
C ASP A 121 -1.64 -14.56 20.72
N SER A 122 -1.79 -13.59 19.82
CA SER A 122 -0.68 -12.94 19.12
C SER A 122 -1.00 -11.48 18.83
N VAL A 123 0.01 -10.69 18.53
CA VAL A 123 -0.12 -9.26 18.17
C VAL A 123 0.68 -8.98 16.90
N LEU A 124 0.06 -8.32 15.95
CA LEU A 124 0.69 -7.83 14.71
C LEU A 124 0.79 -6.31 14.74
N MET A 125 1.98 -5.79 14.45
CA MET A 125 2.25 -4.37 14.22
C MET A 125 3.07 -4.22 12.94
N ILE A 126 2.74 -3.24 12.12
CA ILE A 126 3.46 -2.92 10.89
C ILE A 126 3.90 -1.47 10.92
N GLN A 127 5.20 -1.24 10.65
CA GLN A 127 5.75 0.08 10.39
C GLN A 127 5.96 0.21 8.88
N ILE A 128 5.39 1.25 8.29
CA ILE A 128 5.46 1.54 6.86
C ILE A 128 6.57 2.56 6.66
N LYS A 129 7.73 2.12 6.20
CA LYS A 129 8.91 3.00 5.95
C LYS A 129 8.87 3.58 4.53
N ARG A 130 8.34 2.81 3.58
CA ARG A 130 8.14 3.22 2.18
C ARG A 130 6.98 2.45 1.58
N PHE A 131 6.15 3.16 0.85
CA PHE A 131 5.07 2.58 0.05
C PHE A 131 4.78 3.54 -1.09
N TRP A 132 5.32 3.24 -2.27
CA TRP A 132 5.27 4.16 -3.40
C TRP A 132 5.24 3.40 -4.72
N ILE A 133 4.37 3.85 -5.64
CA ILE A 133 4.37 3.42 -7.03
C ILE A 133 4.50 4.64 -7.93
N GLU A 134 5.46 4.61 -8.83
CA GLU A 134 5.70 5.66 -9.81
C GLU A 134 5.51 5.13 -11.22
N GLY A 135 4.61 5.75 -11.96
CA GLY A 135 4.39 5.46 -13.37
C GLY A 135 4.90 6.59 -14.25
N ARG A 136 5.68 6.25 -15.28
CA ARG A 136 6.16 7.19 -16.28
C ARG A 136 5.73 6.74 -17.67
N ALA A 137 4.90 7.56 -18.33
CA ALA A 137 4.50 7.28 -19.69
C ALA A 137 5.68 7.50 -20.65
N ALA A 138 5.83 6.59 -21.62
CA ALA A 138 6.73 6.69 -22.75
C ALA A 138 5.92 6.36 -24.04
N PRO A 139 6.44 6.65 -25.25
CA PRO A 139 5.75 6.27 -26.49
C PRO A 139 5.44 4.77 -26.50
N PHE A 140 4.15 4.41 -26.63
CA PHE A 140 3.62 3.04 -26.72
C PHE A 140 3.78 2.16 -25.48
N ARG A 141 4.28 2.69 -24.34
CA ARG A 141 4.47 1.93 -23.10
C ARG A 141 4.50 2.85 -21.89
N THR A 142 4.34 2.27 -20.73
CA THR A 142 4.53 2.96 -19.44
C THR A 142 5.42 2.09 -18.56
N TYR A 143 6.38 2.71 -17.90
CA TYR A 143 7.20 2.09 -16.87
C TYR A 143 6.55 2.35 -15.53
N ALA A 144 6.35 1.31 -14.75
CA ALA A 144 5.87 1.44 -13.38
C ALA A 144 6.92 0.86 -12.44
N GLN A 145 7.45 1.69 -11.56
CA GLN A 145 8.39 1.32 -10.52
C GLN A 145 7.68 1.34 -9.16
N THR A 146 7.74 0.24 -8.44
CA THR A 146 7.16 0.12 -7.10
C THR A 146 8.28 -0.08 -6.10
N SER A 147 8.20 0.65 -4.98
CA SER A 147 9.13 0.53 -3.84
C SER A 147 8.31 0.43 -2.56
N ILE A 148 8.39 -0.72 -1.89
CA ILE A 148 7.71 -0.98 -0.62
C ILE A 148 8.75 -1.42 0.41
N ARG A 149 8.75 -0.76 1.57
CA ARG A 149 9.57 -1.14 2.71
C ARG A 149 8.72 -1.16 3.98
N LEU A 150 8.59 -2.33 4.57
CA LEU A 150 7.81 -2.57 5.78
C LEU A 150 8.69 -3.21 6.85
N VAL A 151 8.43 -2.88 8.10
CA VAL A 151 8.92 -3.64 9.25
C VAL A 151 7.72 -4.28 9.92
N ILE A 152 7.67 -5.61 9.93
CA ILE A 152 6.54 -6.37 10.46
C ILE A 152 6.98 -7.01 11.77
N HIS A 153 6.27 -6.70 12.85
CA HIS A 153 6.46 -7.29 14.18
C HIS A 153 5.30 -8.22 14.49
N LEU A 154 5.60 -9.45 14.81
CA LEU A 154 4.63 -10.45 15.25
C LEU A 154 5.01 -10.94 16.64
N GLY A 155 4.23 -10.53 17.63
CA GLY A 155 4.34 -11.05 18.99
C GLY A 155 3.50 -12.33 19.13
N VAL A 156 4.08 -13.41 19.63
CA VAL A 156 3.39 -14.69 19.89
C VAL A 156 3.42 -14.95 21.39
N LYS A 157 2.25 -14.87 22.04
CA LYS A 157 2.12 -14.93 23.51
C LYS A 157 2.60 -16.26 24.07
N LYS A 158 2.22 -17.40 23.47
CA LYS A 158 2.62 -18.74 23.92
C LYS A 158 4.13 -18.98 23.91
N GLU A 159 4.85 -18.26 23.04
CA GLU A 159 6.31 -18.37 22.93
C GLU A 159 7.02 -17.26 23.72
N ALA A 160 6.28 -16.27 24.20
CA ALA A 160 6.83 -15.06 24.82
C ALA A 160 7.91 -14.40 23.96
N LYS A 161 7.71 -14.37 22.64
CA LYS A 161 8.67 -13.87 21.65
C LYS A 161 8.04 -12.88 20.67
N VAL A 162 8.89 -11.99 20.18
CA VAL A 162 8.56 -11.07 19.10
C VAL A 162 9.46 -11.39 17.91
N PHE A 163 8.84 -11.66 16.78
CA PHE A 163 9.49 -11.89 15.50
C PHE A 163 9.42 -10.61 14.69
N THR A 164 10.57 -10.12 14.25
CA THR A 164 10.65 -8.92 13.43
C THR A 164 11.19 -9.27 12.05
N LYS A 165 10.46 -8.90 11.01
CA LYS A 165 10.86 -9.11 9.63
C LYS A 165 10.91 -7.78 8.88
N ASN A 166 12.09 -7.44 8.36
CA ASN A 166 12.24 -6.35 7.41
C ASN A 166 11.89 -6.86 6.01
N VAL A 167 10.98 -6.20 5.35
CA VAL A 167 10.56 -6.50 3.98
C VAL A 167 10.90 -5.32 3.11
N GLU A 168 11.65 -5.56 2.06
CA GLU A 168 11.97 -4.57 1.04
C GLU A 168 11.70 -5.18 -0.32
N VAL A 169 10.87 -4.51 -1.11
CA VAL A 169 10.52 -4.91 -2.48
C VAL A 169 10.70 -3.71 -3.39
N GLU A 170 11.52 -3.89 -4.39
CA GLU A 170 11.61 -3.00 -5.54
C GLU A 170 11.27 -3.79 -6.79
N LYS A 171 10.27 -3.32 -7.52
CA LYS A 171 9.78 -4.00 -8.71
C LYS A 171 9.52 -3.00 -9.82
N GLU A 172 10.06 -3.28 -10.99
CA GLU A 172 9.76 -2.53 -12.20
C GLU A 172 8.97 -3.40 -13.16
N VAL A 173 7.91 -2.84 -13.72
CA VAL A 173 7.09 -3.49 -14.74
C VAL A 173 6.87 -2.54 -15.91
N THR A 174 6.84 -3.10 -17.11
CA THR A 174 6.48 -2.35 -18.33
C THR A 174 5.07 -2.76 -18.74
N LEU A 175 4.19 -1.77 -18.88
CA LEU A 175 2.80 -1.95 -19.24
C LEU A 175 2.52 -1.23 -20.57
N PRO A 176 1.62 -1.73 -21.42
CA PRO A 176 1.21 -1.02 -22.63
C PRO A 176 0.62 0.35 -22.30
N ARG A 177 -0.17 0.41 -21.24
CA ARG A 177 -0.77 1.63 -20.70
C ARG A 177 -0.93 1.46 -19.18
N LEU A 178 -0.61 2.50 -18.45
CA LEU A 178 -0.88 2.52 -17.02
C LEU A 178 -2.26 3.11 -16.76
N THR A 179 -3.10 2.33 -16.10
CA THR A 179 -4.41 2.75 -15.59
C THR A 179 -4.42 2.65 -14.07
N PRO A 180 -5.34 3.32 -13.36
CA PRO A 180 -5.50 3.14 -11.92
C PRO A 180 -5.68 1.66 -11.54
N GLU A 181 -6.48 0.91 -12.30
CA GLU A 181 -6.72 -0.52 -12.09
C GLU A 181 -5.45 -1.35 -12.29
N GLY A 182 -4.60 -1.00 -13.26
CA GLY A 182 -3.32 -1.67 -13.49
C GLY A 182 -2.32 -1.41 -12.35
N MET A 183 -2.31 -0.19 -11.79
CA MET A 183 -1.52 0.14 -10.60
C MET A 183 -2.03 -0.60 -9.37
N GLU A 184 -3.35 -0.62 -9.18
CA GLU A 184 -4.01 -1.37 -8.10
C GLU A 184 -3.65 -2.86 -8.18
N ALA A 185 -3.77 -3.48 -9.33
CA ALA A 185 -3.41 -4.88 -9.54
C ALA A 185 -1.93 -5.15 -9.23
N THR A 186 -1.03 -4.25 -9.63
CA THR A 186 0.40 -4.36 -9.35
C THR A 186 0.67 -4.30 -7.84
N LEU A 187 0.11 -3.31 -7.13
CA LEU A 187 0.27 -3.17 -5.69
C LEU A 187 -0.32 -4.36 -4.94
N ASN A 188 -1.52 -4.82 -5.31
CA ASN A 188 -2.19 -5.94 -4.68
C ASN A 188 -1.42 -7.26 -4.89
N GLY A 189 -0.81 -7.45 -6.08
CA GLY A 189 0.09 -8.58 -6.34
C GLY A 189 1.31 -8.55 -5.42
N ILE A 190 1.95 -7.39 -5.26
CA ILE A 190 3.13 -7.25 -4.38
C ILE A 190 2.74 -7.45 -2.91
N LEU A 191 1.62 -6.88 -2.45
CA LEU A 191 1.12 -7.10 -1.09
C LEU A 191 0.84 -8.59 -0.83
N THR A 192 0.29 -9.29 -1.83
CA THR A 192 0.06 -10.73 -1.75
C THR A 192 1.38 -11.49 -1.62
N GLU A 193 2.40 -11.19 -2.44
CA GLU A 193 3.73 -11.80 -2.34
C GLU A 193 4.35 -11.57 -0.94
N ILE A 194 4.26 -10.35 -0.41
CA ILE A 194 4.78 -9.98 0.91
C ILE A 194 4.10 -10.79 2.02
N PHE A 195 2.76 -10.75 2.08
CA PHE A 195 2.03 -11.37 3.19
C PHE A 195 1.98 -12.89 3.08
N ASP A 196 1.92 -13.46 1.88
CA ASP A 196 2.09 -14.90 1.68
C ASP A 196 3.46 -15.38 2.15
N SER A 197 4.53 -14.62 1.83
CA SER A 197 5.87 -14.94 2.31
C SER A 197 5.99 -14.78 3.83
N PHE A 198 5.30 -13.81 4.41
CA PHE A 198 5.33 -13.58 5.85
C PHE A 198 4.56 -14.66 6.60
N PHE A 199 3.31 -14.93 6.23
CA PHE A 199 2.44 -15.85 6.95
C PHE A 199 2.78 -17.32 6.72
N SER A 200 3.38 -17.70 5.57
CA SER A 200 3.85 -19.07 5.36
C SER A 200 5.12 -19.39 6.17
N LYS A 201 5.94 -18.40 6.46
CA LYS A 201 7.15 -18.53 7.28
C LYS A 201 7.27 -17.28 8.17
N PRO A 202 6.47 -17.15 9.23
CA PRO A 202 6.46 -15.93 10.06
C PRO A 202 7.76 -15.74 10.84
N TYR A 203 8.56 -16.78 10.98
CA TYR A 203 9.89 -16.81 11.66
C TYR A 203 10.76 -17.95 11.13
#